data_ca70fa5aeebb741555139fff486a3b2f
#
_entry.id   ca70fa5aeebb741555139fff486a3b2f
#
_cell.length_a   1.000
_cell.length_b   1.000
_cell.length_c   1.000
_cell.angle_alpha   90.00
_cell.angle_beta   90.00
_cell.angle_gamma   90.00
#
_symmetry.space_group_name_H-M   'P 1'
#
loop_
_entity.id
_entity.type
_entity.pdbx_description
1 polymer ?
#
loop_
_entity_poly.entity_id
_entity_poly.type
_entity_poly.pdbx_seq_one_letter_code
_entity_poly.pdbx_strand_id
1 'polypeptide(L)'
;MPHSISRKHFRHILAATMLTCMVIACGNAPSGCYTNVTTGLNTVYSGIKSAQTEMVMNGEVLNHTDIPIGESFQIINQGVQGLAVKDGKVHISCSLQIQDAKDSIIFSSPDLFESQGFFHKDSASMLRCTINTGLPMEWEEKYKIKVIFSDLNGKGKIENTVTIRAIDIP
;
A
#
# COMPACT_ATOMS: atom_id res chain seq x y z
N MET A 1 8.87 71.58 -11.71
CA MET A 1 8.27 71.25 -10.43
C MET A 1 8.26 69.72 -10.28
N PRO A 2 9.06 69.13 -9.40
CA PRO A 2 9.09 67.70 -9.24
C PRO A 2 8.03 67.29 -8.20
N HIS A 3 7.18 66.34 -8.56
CA HIS A 3 6.21 65.68 -7.65
C HIS A 3 6.92 64.77 -6.68
N SER A 4 6.89 65.16 -5.41
CA SER A 4 7.35 64.34 -4.30
C SER A 4 6.39 63.16 -4.09
N ILE A 5 6.82 61.95 -4.42
CA ILE A 5 6.12 60.73 -4.11
C ILE A 5 6.34 60.44 -2.65
N SER A 6 5.23 60.47 -1.85
CA SER A 6 5.23 60.30 -0.42
C SER A 6 5.79 58.94 -0.02
N ARG A 7 6.84 58.94 0.84
CA ARG A 7 7.51 57.77 1.43
C ARG A 7 6.56 56.84 2.21
N LYS A 8 5.33 57.21 2.47
CA LYS A 8 4.34 56.40 3.21
C LYS A 8 3.73 55.31 2.33
N HIS A 9 3.54 55.53 1.04
CA HIS A 9 2.97 54.52 0.13
C HIS A 9 3.97 53.38 -0.22
N PHE A 10 5.26 53.69 -0.19
CA PHE A 10 6.28 52.68 -0.48
C PHE A 10 6.41 51.60 0.63
N ARG A 11 6.15 51.97 1.90
CA ARG A 11 6.20 51.04 3.03
C ARG A 11 5.03 50.05 3.06
N HIS A 12 3.88 50.40 2.55
CA HIS A 12 2.71 49.51 2.50
C HIS A 12 2.77 48.52 1.35
N ILE A 13 3.44 48.87 0.24
CA ILE A 13 3.65 47.97 -0.90
C ILE A 13 4.66 46.89 -0.53
N LEU A 14 5.71 47.22 0.22
CA LEU A 14 6.73 46.23 0.65
C LEU A 14 6.20 45.20 1.68
N ALA A 15 5.25 45.63 2.53
CA ALA A 15 4.61 44.73 3.51
C ALA A 15 3.60 43.76 2.87
N ALA A 16 2.93 44.18 1.80
CA ALA A 16 1.97 43.36 1.09
C ALA A 16 2.65 42.23 0.26
N THR A 17 3.88 42.47 -0.23
CA THR A 17 4.60 41.49 -1.06
C THR A 17 5.26 40.37 -0.21
N MET A 18 5.49 40.59 1.09
CA MET A 18 6.12 39.58 1.96
C MET A 18 5.13 38.56 2.55
N LEU A 19 3.81 38.81 2.43
CA LEU A 19 2.78 37.93 2.97
C LEU A 19 2.31 36.84 1.99
N THR A 20 2.78 36.87 0.74
CA THR A 20 2.31 35.96 -0.32
C THR A 20 3.21 34.74 -0.53
N CYS A 21 4.32 34.59 0.20
CA CYS A 21 5.25 33.46 0.07
C CYS A 21 5.12 32.38 1.14
N MET A 22 4.06 32.39 1.95
CA MET A 22 3.73 31.27 2.83
C MET A 22 2.65 30.37 2.24
N VAL A 23 2.80 29.98 0.98
CA VAL A 23 1.95 28.94 0.38
C VAL A 23 2.72 27.65 0.31
N ILE A 24 2.56 26.84 1.37
CA ILE A 24 2.29 25.41 1.30
C ILE A 24 3.35 24.56 0.63
N ALA A 25 4.36 24.21 1.37
CA ALA A 25 4.94 22.88 1.24
C ALA A 25 4.02 21.87 1.96
N CYS A 26 2.77 21.72 1.50
CA CYS A 26 2.02 20.50 1.71
C CYS A 26 2.74 19.47 0.85
N GLY A 27 3.67 18.73 1.43
CA GLY A 27 4.23 17.54 0.81
C GLY A 27 3.06 16.61 0.54
N ASN A 28 2.60 16.58 -0.71
CA ASN A 28 1.56 15.63 -1.13
C ASN A 28 2.16 14.23 -0.93
N ALA A 29 1.69 13.57 0.14
CA ALA A 29 2.02 12.18 0.37
C ALA A 29 1.65 11.40 -0.90
N PRO A 30 2.51 10.50 -1.42
CA PRO A 30 2.22 9.76 -2.64
C PRO A 30 0.91 8.99 -2.47
N SER A 31 0.02 9.10 -3.45
CA SER A 31 -1.21 8.31 -3.49
C SER A 31 -1.48 7.89 -4.93
N GLY A 32 -2.06 6.72 -5.11
CA GLY A 32 -2.39 6.21 -6.42
C GLY A 32 -2.98 4.82 -6.38
N CYS A 33 -3.31 4.33 -7.57
CA CYS A 33 -3.77 2.97 -7.76
C CYS A 33 -3.26 2.43 -9.09
N TYR A 34 -3.06 1.13 -9.16
CA TYR A 34 -2.82 0.42 -10.41
C TYR A 34 -3.38 -1.01 -10.32
N THR A 35 -3.68 -1.59 -11.48
CA THR A 35 -4.19 -2.93 -11.58
C THR A 35 -3.32 -3.73 -12.54
N ASN A 36 -2.86 -4.90 -12.11
CA ASN A 36 -2.24 -5.87 -12.99
C ASN A 36 -3.32 -6.44 -13.92
N VAL A 37 -3.19 -6.20 -15.23
CA VAL A 37 -4.22 -6.56 -16.21
C VAL A 37 -4.39 -8.07 -16.39
N THR A 38 -3.39 -8.87 -16.02
CA THR A 38 -3.38 -10.33 -16.20
C THR A 38 -4.08 -11.04 -15.05
N THR A 39 -3.78 -10.64 -13.82
CA THR A 39 -4.35 -11.25 -12.60
C THR A 39 -5.51 -10.46 -12.01
N GLY A 40 -5.73 -9.22 -12.45
CA GLY A 40 -6.69 -8.32 -11.82
C GLY A 40 -6.28 -7.87 -10.41
N LEU A 41 -5.04 -8.14 -9.99
CA LEU A 41 -4.51 -7.66 -8.71
C LEU A 41 -4.51 -6.13 -8.71
N ASN A 42 -5.36 -5.57 -7.87
CA ASN A 42 -5.49 -4.12 -7.70
C ASN A 42 -4.73 -3.66 -6.47
N THR A 43 -3.88 -2.65 -6.65
CA THR A 43 -3.09 -2.03 -5.58
C THR A 43 -3.48 -0.56 -5.44
N VAL A 44 -3.90 -0.17 -4.26
CA VAL A 44 -4.18 1.22 -3.87
C VAL A 44 -3.20 1.61 -2.78
N TYR A 45 -2.58 2.77 -2.90
CA TYR A 45 -1.61 3.23 -1.91
C TYR A 45 -1.79 4.70 -1.55
N SER A 46 -1.43 5.02 -0.31
CA SER A 46 -1.40 6.39 0.21
C SER A 46 -0.30 6.56 1.25
N GLY A 47 0.45 7.65 1.20
CA GLY A 47 1.57 7.95 2.12
C GLY A 47 2.83 7.13 1.86
N ILE A 48 2.71 5.90 1.44
CA ILE A 48 3.77 5.00 0.97
C ILE A 48 3.38 4.48 -0.41
N LYS A 49 4.35 4.06 -1.21
CA LYS A 49 4.10 3.46 -2.54
C LYS A 49 4.99 2.25 -2.75
N SER A 50 4.56 1.30 -3.57
CA SER A 50 5.42 0.28 -4.17
C SER A 50 5.68 0.60 -5.64
N ALA A 51 6.85 0.21 -6.13
CA ALA A 51 7.17 0.31 -7.56
C ALA A 51 6.41 -0.75 -8.37
N GLN A 52 6.22 -1.93 -7.78
CA GLN A 52 5.58 -3.09 -8.41
C GLN A 52 4.86 -3.94 -7.37
N THR A 53 3.74 -4.54 -7.75
CA THR A 53 3.06 -5.57 -6.93
C THR A 53 2.75 -6.78 -7.79
N GLU A 54 3.06 -7.95 -7.28
CA GLU A 54 2.96 -9.21 -7.99
C GLU A 54 2.36 -10.31 -7.11
N MET A 55 1.74 -11.29 -7.75
CA MET A 55 1.43 -12.57 -7.15
C MET A 55 2.52 -13.56 -7.54
N VAL A 56 3.05 -14.29 -6.55
CA VAL A 56 4.15 -15.26 -6.76
C VAL A 56 3.79 -16.58 -6.11
N MET A 57 3.97 -17.69 -6.81
CA MET A 57 3.81 -19.04 -6.30
C MET A 57 5.00 -19.90 -6.75
N ASN A 58 5.58 -20.66 -5.83
CA ASN A 58 6.76 -21.51 -6.08
C ASN A 58 7.94 -20.77 -6.73
N GLY A 59 8.09 -19.44 -6.43
CA GLY A 59 9.16 -18.61 -6.98
C GLY A 59 8.86 -18.01 -8.36
N GLU A 60 7.71 -18.31 -8.96
CA GLU A 60 7.30 -17.81 -10.27
C GLU A 60 6.20 -16.75 -10.14
N VAL A 61 6.29 -15.71 -10.96
CA VAL A 61 5.24 -14.66 -11.03
C VAL A 61 4.03 -15.24 -11.75
N LEU A 62 2.88 -15.17 -11.08
CA LEU A 62 1.62 -15.66 -11.64
C LEU A 62 1.08 -14.72 -12.70
N ASN A 63 0.58 -15.30 -13.77
CA ASN A 63 -0.15 -14.64 -14.83
C ASN A 63 -1.64 -15.05 -14.89
N HIS A 64 -2.13 -15.76 -13.88
CA HIS A 64 -3.51 -16.22 -13.70
C HIS A 64 -3.90 -16.18 -12.23
N THR A 65 -5.15 -16.48 -11.92
CA THR A 65 -5.71 -16.49 -10.57
C THR A 65 -6.27 -17.83 -10.13
N ASP A 66 -6.01 -18.87 -10.90
CA ASP A 66 -6.35 -20.25 -10.56
C ASP A 66 -5.27 -20.78 -9.62
N ILE A 67 -5.63 -21.00 -8.36
CA ILE A 67 -4.69 -21.42 -7.32
C ILE A 67 -5.12 -22.78 -6.79
N PRO A 68 -4.25 -23.79 -6.81
CA PRO A 68 -4.55 -25.10 -6.28
C PRO A 68 -4.84 -25.06 -4.76
N ILE A 69 -5.82 -25.84 -4.31
CA ILE A 69 -6.08 -26.02 -2.87
C ILE A 69 -4.93 -26.79 -2.24
N GLY A 70 -4.48 -26.32 -1.08
CA GLY A 70 -3.32 -26.86 -0.35
C GLY A 70 -2.00 -26.17 -0.69
N GLU A 71 -1.96 -25.34 -1.73
CA GLU A 71 -0.79 -24.56 -2.10
C GLU A 71 -0.78 -23.18 -1.43
N SER A 72 0.37 -22.52 -1.51
CA SER A 72 0.55 -21.18 -0.98
C SER A 72 1.05 -20.24 -2.06
N PHE A 73 0.52 -19.02 -2.09
CA PHE A 73 1.05 -17.96 -2.92
C PHE A 73 1.33 -16.70 -2.11
N GLN A 74 2.08 -15.79 -2.66
CA GLN A 74 2.44 -14.53 -2.03
C GLN A 74 1.95 -13.34 -2.83
N ILE A 75 1.50 -12.30 -2.14
CA ILE A 75 1.38 -10.96 -2.70
C ILE A 75 2.61 -10.18 -2.23
N ILE A 76 3.40 -9.70 -3.19
CA ILE A 76 4.69 -9.04 -2.94
C ILE A 76 4.63 -7.62 -3.48
N ASN A 77 4.86 -6.64 -2.60
CA ASN A 77 5.07 -5.24 -2.95
C ASN A 77 6.57 -4.97 -2.98
N GLN A 78 7.13 -4.64 -4.15
CA GLN A 78 8.54 -4.38 -4.35
C GLN A 78 8.83 -2.88 -4.48
N GLY A 79 10.04 -2.46 -4.10
CA GLY A 79 10.48 -1.07 -4.19
C GLY A 79 9.62 -0.13 -3.33
N VAL A 80 9.26 -0.58 -2.12
CA VAL A 80 8.44 0.20 -1.18
C VAL A 80 9.22 1.41 -0.70
N GLN A 81 8.59 2.59 -0.76
CA GLN A 81 9.16 3.88 -0.39
C GLN A 81 8.16 4.71 0.42
N GLY A 82 8.69 5.65 1.21
CA GLY A 82 7.88 6.57 2.00
C GLY A 82 7.54 6.08 3.41
N LEU A 83 8.07 4.91 3.83
CA LEU A 83 7.90 4.41 5.20
C LEU A 83 8.56 5.35 6.22
N ALA A 84 7.85 5.61 7.32
CA ALA A 84 8.38 6.42 8.41
C ALA A 84 9.42 5.64 9.22
N VAL A 85 10.65 6.14 9.24
CA VAL A 85 11.77 5.53 9.96
C VAL A 85 11.88 6.15 11.35
N LYS A 86 11.94 5.31 12.37
CA LYS A 86 12.24 5.70 13.75
C LYS A 86 13.37 4.81 14.27
N ASP A 87 14.45 5.43 14.75
CA ASP A 87 15.65 4.73 15.27
C ASP A 87 16.21 3.67 14.29
N GLY A 88 16.26 4.01 12.99
CA GLY A 88 16.73 3.14 11.91
C GLY A 88 15.79 1.99 11.54
N LYS A 89 14.61 1.93 12.16
CA LYS A 89 13.60 0.88 11.95
C LYS A 89 12.30 1.46 11.42
N VAL A 90 11.56 0.65 10.72
CA VAL A 90 10.16 0.87 10.33
C VAL A 90 9.29 -0.08 11.16
N HIS A 91 8.04 0.32 11.40
CA HIS A 91 7.06 -0.51 12.10
C HIS A 91 5.85 -0.71 11.20
N ILE A 92 5.62 -1.95 10.77
CA ILE A 92 4.63 -2.30 9.74
C ILE A 92 3.70 -3.37 10.31
N SER A 93 2.39 -3.21 10.08
CA SER A 93 1.41 -4.27 10.24
C SER A 93 0.99 -4.83 8.89
N CYS A 94 0.53 -6.07 8.87
CA CYS A 94 -0.01 -6.75 7.70
C CYS A 94 -1.34 -7.39 8.07
N SER A 95 -2.46 -6.83 7.60
CA SER A 95 -3.76 -7.48 7.75
C SER A 95 -4.12 -8.30 6.52
N LEU A 96 -4.81 -9.42 6.74
CA LEU A 96 -5.31 -10.31 5.70
C LEU A 96 -6.78 -10.61 5.94
N GLN A 97 -7.60 -10.45 4.92
CA GLN A 97 -9.00 -10.84 4.89
C GLN A 97 -9.31 -11.65 3.64
N ILE A 98 -10.06 -12.73 3.82
CA ILE A 98 -10.53 -13.59 2.73
C ILE A 98 -12.04 -13.70 2.81
N GLN A 99 -12.72 -13.43 1.69
CA GLN A 99 -14.17 -13.50 1.54
C GLN A 99 -14.53 -14.52 0.47
N ASP A 100 -15.64 -15.22 0.67
CA ASP A 100 -16.22 -16.10 -0.34
C ASP A 100 -17.00 -15.29 -1.42
N ALA A 101 -17.60 -15.99 -2.37
CA ALA A 101 -18.41 -15.39 -3.44
C ALA A 101 -19.69 -14.69 -2.96
N LYS A 102 -20.08 -14.90 -1.70
CA LYS A 102 -21.24 -14.27 -1.04
C LYS A 102 -20.83 -13.11 -0.12
N ASP A 103 -19.56 -12.65 -0.24
CA ASP A 103 -18.95 -11.64 0.62
C ASP A 103 -18.86 -12.04 2.11
N SER A 104 -19.04 -13.33 2.44
CA SER A 104 -18.85 -13.83 3.81
C SER A 104 -17.36 -13.94 4.12
N ILE A 105 -16.95 -13.42 5.28
CA ILE A 105 -15.55 -13.49 5.72
C ILE A 105 -15.28 -14.92 6.21
N ILE A 106 -14.41 -15.64 5.50
CA ILE A 106 -13.96 -16.99 5.87
C ILE A 106 -12.65 -17.00 6.64
N PHE A 107 -11.86 -15.92 6.50
CA PHE A 107 -10.63 -15.70 7.25
C PHE A 107 -10.41 -14.20 7.47
N SER A 108 -9.95 -13.83 8.67
CA SER A 108 -9.54 -12.47 8.99
C SER A 108 -8.46 -12.46 10.06
N SER A 109 -7.33 -11.79 9.77
CA SER A 109 -6.30 -11.45 10.73
C SER A 109 -6.04 -9.95 10.67
N PRO A 110 -6.13 -9.23 11.79
CA PRO A 110 -5.89 -7.79 11.82
C PRO A 110 -4.41 -7.45 11.66
N ASP A 111 -3.51 -8.34 12.09
CA ASP A 111 -2.06 -8.20 11.91
C ASP A 111 -1.39 -9.59 11.91
N LEU A 112 -0.78 -9.96 10.79
CA LEU A 112 -0.01 -11.19 10.64
C LEU A 112 1.41 -11.08 11.18
N PHE A 113 1.90 -9.86 11.41
CA PHE A 113 3.25 -9.63 11.93
C PHE A 113 3.27 -9.51 13.45
N GLU A 114 2.14 -9.17 14.07
CA GLU A 114 2.01 -8.99 15.52
C GLU A 114 3.16 -8.14 16.11
N SER A 115 3.84 -8.66 17.13
CA SER A 115 4.99 -8.00 17.78
C SER A 115 6.26 -7.99 16.90
N GLN A 116 6.29 -8.70 15.77
CA GLN A 116 7.45 -8.82 14.89
C GLN A 116 7.46 -7.81 13.74
N GLY A 117 6.55 -6.84 13.72
CA GLY A 117 6.43 -5.82 12.66
C GLY A 117 7.55 -4.78 12.61
N PHE A 118 8.63 -4.93 13.40
CA PHE A 118 9.79 -4.05 13.37
C PHE A 118 10.88 -4.57 12.44
N PHE A 119 11.14 -3.83 11.37
CA PHE A 119 12.14 -4.19 10.37
C PHE A 119 13.21 -3.11 10.27
N HIS A 120 14.44 -3.51 9.90
CA HIS A 120 15.42 -2.53 9.45
C HIS A 120 14.91 -1.85 8.17
N LYS A 121 15.12 -0.53 8.04
CA LYS A 121 14.59 0.25 6.89
C LYS A 121 14.95 -0.38 5.53
N ASP A 122 16.14 -0.95 5.39
CA ASP A 122 16.61 -1.52 4.12
C ASP A 122 15.91 -2.84 3.79
N SER A 123 15.46 -3.60 4.81
CA SER A 123 14.70 -4.84 4.62
C SER A 123 13.24 -4.59 4.25
N ALA A 124 12.72 -3.40 4.51
CA ALA A 124 11.33 -3.04 4.26
C ALA A 124 11.08 -2.51 2.84
N SER A 125 12.07 -2.54 1.96
CA SER A 125 11.89 -2.27 0.53
C SER A 125 11.03 -3.31 -0.19
N MET A 126 10.82 -4.47 0.45
CA MET A 126 9.95 -5.54 -0.03
C MET A 126 9.01 -5.97 1.10
N LEU A 127 7.70 -5.82 0.88
CA LEU A 127 6.66 -6.31 1.78
C LEU A 127 5.96 -7.50 1.13
N ARG A 128 5.81 -8.60 1.88
CA ARG A 128 5.17 -9.81 1.39
C ARG A 128 4.14 -10.35 2.38
N CYS A 129 3.04 -10.84 1.85
CA CYS A 129 2.04 -11.60 2.58
C CYS A 129 1.89 -12.97 1.93
N THR A 130 2.02 -14.04 2.71
CA THR A 130 1.76 -15.41 2.25
C THR A 130 0.33 -15.77 2.54
N ILE A 131 -0.37 -16.29 1.54
CA ILE A 131 -1.74 -16.75 1.60
C ILE A 131 -1.73 -18.26 1.35
N ASN A 132 -2.24 -19.02 2.33
CA ASN A 132 -2.40 -20.46 2.21
C ASN A 132 -3.83 -20.75 1.74
N THR A 133 -3.97 -21.53 0.69
CA THR A 133 -5.25 -22.06 0.26
C THR A 133 -5.54 -23.38 0.99
N GLY A 134 -6.79 -23.62 1.36
CA GLY A 134 -7.19 -24.81 2.11
C GLY A 134 -8.51 -24.58 2.83
N LEU A 135 -8.88 -25.48 3.72
CA LEU A 135 -10.14 -25.33 4.48
C LEU A 135 -10.22 -23.96 5.18
N PRO A 136 -11.37 -23.26 5.09
CA PRO A 136 -12.66 -23.74 4.56
C PRO A 136 -12.90 -23.42 3.06
N MET A 137 -11.85 -23.19 2.25
CA MET A 137 -12.02 -22.98 0.81
C MET A 137 -12.46 -24.26 0.11
N GLU A 138 -13.38 -24.13 -0.84
CA GLU A 138 -13.89 -25.20 -1.66
C GLU A 138 -13.34 -25.06 -3.11
N TRP A 139 -13.17 -26.15 -3.80
CA TRP A 139 -12.68 -26.17 -5.18
C TRP A 139 -13.72 -25.59 -6.15
N GLU A 140 -13.25 -25.00 -7.27
CA GLU A 140 -14.03 -24.25 -8.28
C GLU A 140 -14.70 -22.98 -7.76
N GLU A 141 -14.54 -22.65 -6.47
CA GLU A 141 -15.11 -21.43 -5.88
C GLU A 141 -14.14 -20.23 -5.96
N LYS A 142 -14.73 -19.03 -5.93
CA LYS A 142 -13.98 -17.78 -6.00
C LYS A 142 -13.85 -17.13 -4.62
N TYR A 143 -12.67 -16.60 -4.37
CA TYR A 143 -12.35 -15.94 -3.11
C TYR A 143 -11.71 -14.58 -3.36
N LYS A 144 -12.26 -13.56 -2.71
CA LYS A 144 -11.70 -12.22 -2.70
C LYS A 144 -10.72 -12.09 -1.55
N ILE A 145 -9.49 -11.78 -1.87
CA ILE A 145 -8.40 -11.62 -0.94
C ILE A 145 -8.04 -10.16 -0.83
N LYS A 146 -7.94 -9.65 0.39
CA LYS A 146 -7.51 -8.30 0.70
C LYS A 146 -6.34 -8.36 1.66
N VAL A 147 -5.21 -7.78 1.26
CA VAL A 147 -3.99 -7.61 2.07
C VAL A 147 -3.71 -6.14 2.25
N ILE A 148 -3.49 -5.72 3.49
CA ILE A 148 -3.18 -4.33 3.79
C ILE A 148 -1.88 -4.27 4.58
N PHE A 149 -0.90 -3.55 4.05
CA PHE A 149 0.30 -3.14 4.79
C PHE A 149 0.11 -1.71 5.29
N SER A 150 0.30 -1.50 6.59
CA SER A 150 0.17 -0.19 7.23
C SER A 150 1.46 0.20 7.94
N ASP A 151 1.90 1.44 7.72
CA ASP A 151 3.03 2.04 8.44
C ASP A 151 2.55 2.55 9.81
N LEU A 152 2.94 1.86 10.87
CA LEU A 152 2.55 2.19 12.24
C LEU A 152 3.35 3.36 12.85
N ASN A 153 4.49 3.74 12.25
CA ASN A 153 5.23 4.95 12.61
C ASN A 153 4.71 6.18 11.85
N GLY A 154 4.03 5.97 10.74
CA GLY A 154 3.48 6.99 9.85
C GLY A 154 1.98 6.84 9.62
N LYS A 155 1.53 7.29 8.45
CA LYS A 155 0.13 7.15 8.00
C LYS A 155 0.05 6.42 6.65
N GLY A 156 1.16 5.80 6.24
CA GLY A 156 1.26 5.13 4.95
C GLY A 156 0.49 3.81 4.93
N LYS A 157 -0.14 3.50 3.78
CA LYS A 157 -0.92 2.29 3.57
C LYS A 157 -0.78 1.81 2.13
N ILE A 158 -0.62 0.49 1.95
CA ILE A 158 -0.79 -0.20 0.66
C ILE A 158 -1.88 -1.25 0.85
N GLU A 159 -2.92 -1.18 0.03
CA GLU A 159 -4.01 -2.14 -0.01
C GLU A 159 -3.96 -2.91 -1.33
N ASN A 160 -3.87 -4.22 -1.25
CA ASN A 160 -3.87 -5.15 -2.37
C ASN A 160 -5.16 -5.95 -2.35
N THR A 161 -5.86 -6.03 -3.46
CA THR A 161 -7.10 -6.81 -3.60
C THR A 161 -7.04 -7.64 -4.88
N VAL A 162 -7.34 -8.92 -4.78
CA VAL A 162 -7.44 -9.85 -5.92
C VAL A 162 -8.54 -10.85 -5.68
N THR A 163 -9.16 -11.34 -6.76
CA THR A 163 -10.06 -12.49 -6.72
C THR A 163 -9.35 -13.69 -7.34
N ILE A 164 -9.21 -14.76 -6.57
CA ILE A 164 -8.68 -16.03 -7.04
C ILE A 164 -9.81 -17.04 -7.25
N ARG A 165 -9.55 -18.07 -8.03
CA ARG A 165 -10.36 -19.29 -8.07
C ARG A 165 -9.53 -20.42 -7.47
N ALA A 166 -10.09 -21.09 -6.46
CA ALA A 166 -9.50 -22.29 -5.88
C ALA A 166 -9.76 -23.47 -6.83
N ILE A 167 -8.71 -24.18 -7.25
CA ILE A 167 -8.84 -25.33 -8.15
C ILE A 167 -8.31 -26.60 -7.48
N ASP A 168 -8.82 -27.73 -7.92
CA ASP A 168 -8.23 -29.03 -7.59
C ASP A 168 -7.06 -29.31 -8.54
N ILE A 169 -6.05 -30.01 -8.04
CA ILE A 169 -5.00 -30.58 -8.90
C ILE A 169 -5.34 -32.05 -9.07
N PRO A 170 -5.54 -32.51 -10.31
CA PRO A 170 -5.77 -33.93 -10.57
C PRO A 170 -4.61 -34.83 -10.19
#